data_5f460f1cc68f26270c3c1bb7ae1c1ee6
#
_entry.id   5f460f1cc68f26270c3c1bb7ae1c1ee6
#
_cell.length_a   1.000
_cell.length_b   1.000
_cell.length_c   1.000
_cell.angle_alpha   90.00
_cell.angle_beta   90.00
_cell.angle_gamma   90.00
#
_symmetry.space_group_name_H-M   'P 1'
#
loop_
_entity.id
_entity.type
_entity.pdbx_description
1 polymer ?
#
loop_
_entity_poly.entity_id
_entity_poly.type
_entity_poly.pdbx_seq_one_letter_code
_entity_poly.pdbx_strand_id
1 'polypeptide(L)'
;MAFGLLCNIILALIIKIFLMKKDIHAIATDFHEKLKSDTNTLLTLSGNDESIRALAADINKALKELRRQRLRFEQGDAELKNAITSISHDLRTPLTAISGYLDLLEREETSNEAGRYIGIIANRIEVLKQLANELFKYSVITSPDYNLTMEWVSLNAVLEESVAGYYAALQKKGIVPEISMPPTAVYRTVNRAALSRTFSNLIGNAIKYSNGDLNITLKETGEIVFSNTAPELSEVQVERLFDRFYTVQTAGKSTGLGLSISRILTEQMNGRITADFHNGKLSISIQFSDKI
;
A
#
# COMPACT_ATOMS: atom_id res chain seq x y z
N MET A 1 15.56 71.71 -9.96
CA MET A 1 14.25 71.06 -9.82
C MET A 1 14.15 69.68 -10.52
N ALA A 2 14.60 69.54 -11.79
CA ALA A 2 14.51 68.26 -12.52
C ALA A 2 15.31 67.09 -11.87
N PHE A 3 16.49 67.34 -11.30
CA PHE A 3 17.33 66.33 -10.64
C PHE A 3 16.68 65.77 -9.36
N GLY A 4 16.03 66.63 -8.56
CA GLY A 4 15.31 66.18 -7.36
C GLY A 4 14.09 65.34 -7.70
N LEU A 5 13.40 65.66 -8.78
CA LEU A 5 12.23 64.88 -9.26
C LEU A 5 12.69 63.48 -9.76
N LEU A 6 13.82 63.41 -10.47
CA LEU A 6 14.38 62.16 -10.94
C LEU A 6 14.80 61.24 -9.78
N CYS A 7 15.50 61.79 -8.75
CA CYS A 7 15.85 61.04 -7.53
C CYS A 7 14.62 60.48 -6.80
N ASN A 8 13.55 61.24 -6.69
CA ASN A 8 12.29 60.75 -6.06
C ASN A 8 11.62 59.61 -6.87
N ILE A 9 11.64 59.73 -8.19
CA ILE A 9 11.10 58.64 -9.06
C ILE A 9 11.95 57.38 -8.93
N ILE A 10 13.26 57.48 -8.94
CA ILE A 10 14.16 56.31 -8.75
C ILE A 10 13.96 55.69 -7.39
N LEU A 11 13.87 56.48 -6.34
CA LEU A 11 13.61 55.98 -4.98
C LEU A 11 12.26 55.25 -4.88
N ALA A 12 11.20 55.79 -5.47
CA ALA A 12 9.88 55.19 -5.52
C ALA A 12 9.89 53.85 -6.29
N LEU A 13 10.64 53.77 -7.41
CA LEU A 13 10.80 52.51 -8.16
C LEU A 13 11.59 51.44 -7.37
N ILE A 14 12.66 51.82 -6.67
CA ILE A 14 13.42 50.93 -5.82
C ILE A 14 12.55 50.35 -4.70
N ILE A 15 11.76 51.20 -4.03
CA ILE A 15 10.82 50.77 -2.98
C ILE A 15 9.76 49.81 -3.57
N LYS A 16 9.21 50.14 -4.74
CA LYS A 16 8.23 49.26 -5.41
C LYS A 16 8.82 47.89 -5.73
N ILE A 17 10.00 47.83 -6.31
CA ILE A 17 10.71 46.57 -6.62
C ILE A 17 11.00 45.74 -5.36
N PHE A 18 11.41 46.42 -4.29
CA PHE A 18 11.67 45.77 -3.01
C PHE A 18 10.40 45.12 -2.42
N LEU A 19 9.27 45.85 -2.41
CA LEU A 19 7.99 45.34 -1.95
C LEU A 19 7.49 44.17 -2.81
N MET A 20 7.60 44.27 -4.15
CA MET A 20 7.25 43.16 -5.05
C MET A 20 8.08 41.90 -4.79
N LYS A 21 9.40 42.02 -4.59
CA LYS A 21 10.26 40.89 -4.25
C LYS A 21 9.86 40.25 -2.91
N LYS A 22 9.52 41.07 -1.92
CA LYS A 22 9.05 40.60 -0.62
C LYS A 22 7.74 39.80 -0.75
N ASP A 23 6.77 40.30 -1.51
CA ASP A 23 5.48 39.64 -1.72
C ASP A 23 5.66 38.30 -2.49
N ILE A 24 6.50 38.28 -3.53
CA ILE A 24 6.81 37.03 -4.28
C ILE A 24 7.46 35.99 -3.36
N HIS A 25 8.37 36.41 -2.50
CA HIS A 25 9.03 35.47 -1.56
C HIS A 25 8.02 34.93 -0.52
N ALA A 26 7.11 35.79 -0.03
CA ALA A 26 6.04 35.37 0.86
C ALA A 26 5.10 34.35 0.19
N ILE A 27 4.68 34.60 -1.06
CA ILE A 27 3.88 33.63 -1.85
C ILE A 27 4.60 32.29 -1.96
N ALA A 28 5.90 32.27 -2.31
CA ALA A 28 6.64 31.03 -2.51
C ALA A 28 6.78 30.23 -1.21
N THR A 29 7.02 30.89 -0.08
CA THR A 29 7.14 30.24 1.24
C THR A 29 5.81 29.70 1.71
N ASP A 30 4.76 30.53 1.69
CA ASP A 30 3.42 30.15 2.09
C ASP A 30 2.83 29.03 1.21
N PHE A 31 3.07 29.07 -0.09
CA PHE A 31 2.63 28.01 -1.00
C PHE A 31 3.22 26.65 -0.65
N HIS A 32 4.53 26.60 -0.37
CA HIS A 32 5.21 25.36 0.01
C HIS A 32 4.70 24.80 1.35
N GLU A 33 4.43 25.67 2.31
CA GLU A 33 3.88 25.29 3.61
C GLU A 33 2.46 24.77 3.47
N LYS A 34 1.62 25.45 2.67
CA LYS A 34 0.22 25.07 2.45
C LYS A 34 0.02 23.83 1.59
N LEU A 35 0.98 23.49 0.74
CA LEU A 35 1.01 22.19 0.06
C LEU A 35 1.26 21.02 1.01
N LYS A 36 2.05 21.25 2.07
CA LYS A 36 2.40 20.21 3.04
C LYS A 36 1.42 20.12 4.22
N SER A 37 0.83 21.24 4.59
CA SER A 37 -0.08 21.33 5.72
C SER A 37 -1.54 21.31 5.28
N ASP A 38 -2.39 20.66 6.05
CA ASP A 38 -3.85 20.55 5.77
C ASP A 38 -4.63 21.81 6.22
N THR A 39 -3.99 23.00 6.14
CA THR A 39 -4.57 24.25 6.61
C THR A 39 -5.48 24.89 5.57
N ASN A 40 -6.63 25.42 6.02
CA ASN A 40 -7.61 26.11 5.17
C ASN A 40 -7.28 27.60 4.94
N THR A 41 -6.08 28.04 5.30
CA THR A 41 -5.68 29.42 5.19
C THR A 41 -5.29 29.75 3.75
N LEU A 42 -5.82 30.86 3.24
CA LEU A 42 -5.48 31.40 1.91
C LEU A 42 -4.14 32.15 1.96
N LEU A 43 -3.47 32.26 0.81
CA LEU A 43 -2.34 33.18 0.65
C LEU A 43 -2.84 34.60 0.84
N THR A 44 -2.27 35.33 1.80
CA THR A 44 -2.57 36.72 2.07
C THR A 44 -1.38 37.58 1.70
N LEU A 45 -1.62 38.68 0.98
CA LEU A 45 -0.60 39.64 0.55
C LEU A 45 -0.77 40.96 1.28
N SER A 46 0.36 41.51 1.70
CA SER A 46 0.40 42.87 2.29
C SER A 46 0.60 43.95 1.24
N GLY A 47 1.03 43.60 0.02
CA GLY A 47 1.34 44.50 -1.08
C GLY A 47 0.10 44.91 -1.89
N ASN A 48 0.23 46.04 -2.61
CA ASN A 48 -0.86 46.66 -3.36
C ASN A 48 -0.69 46.48 -4.89
N ASP A 49 0.24 45.66 -5.34
CA ASP A 49 0.45 45.39 -6.75
C ASP A 49 -0.66 44.48 -7.31
N GLU A 50 -1.38 44.98 -8.32
CA GLU A 50 -2.53 44.29 -8.90
C GLU A 50 -2.18 42.94 -9.55
N SER A 51 -1.02 42.87 -10.20
CA SER A 51 -0.55 41.65 -10.88
C SER A 51 -0.20 40.55 -9.86
N ILE A 52 0.41 40.90 -8.75
CA ILE A 52 0.78 39.96 -7.69
C ILE A 52 -0.48 39.46 -6.94
N ARG A 53 -1.48 40.36 -6.75
CA ARG A 53 -2.77 39.97 -6.19
C ARG A 53 -3.54 39.01 -7.08
N ALA A 54 -3.54 39.28 -8.41
CA ALA A 54 -4.16 38.37 -9.38
C ALA A 54 -3.50 36.98 -9.35
N LEU A 55 -2.17 36.92 -9.34
CA LEU A 55 -1.44 35.67 -9.21
C LEU A 55 -1.78 34.91 -7.92
N ALA A 56 -1.82 35.60 -6.79
CA ALA A 56 -2.18 34.98 -5.51
C ALA A 56 -3.63 34.47 -5.51
N ALA A 57 -4.55 35.18 -6.15
CA ALA A 57 -5.94 34.74 -6.31
C ALA A 57 -6.04 33.45 -7.16
N ASP A 58 -5.31 33.38 -8.26
CA ASP A 58 -5.25 32.18 -9.12
C ASP A 58 -4.64 30.99 -8.40
N ILE A 59 -3.55 31.19 -7.66
CA ILE A 59 -2.95 30.16 -6.82
C ILE A 59 -3.94 29.68 -5.74
N ASN A 60 -4.63 30.59 -5.06
CA ASN A 60 -5.64 30.26 -4.07
C ASN A 60 -6.79 29.43 -4.67
N LYS A 61 -7.20 29.77 -5.90
CA LYS A 61 -8.22 29.01 -6.64
C LYS A 61 -7.75 27.60 -6.95
N ALA A 62 -6.50 27.44 -7.42
CA ALA A 62 -5.90 26.15 -7.70
C ALA A 62 -5.74 25.29 -6.44
N LEU A 63 -5.28 25.87 -5.33
CA LEU A 63 -5.18 25.20 -4.03
C LEU A 63 -6.55 24.72 -3.52
N LYS A 64 -7.59 25.54 -3.66
CA LYS A 64 -8.97 25.19 -3.31
C LYS A 64 -9.49 24.00 -4.12
N GLU A 65 -9.21 23.97 -5.42
CA GLU A 65 -9.66 22.89 -6.30
C GLU A 65 -8.90 21.59 -6.00
N LEU A 66 -7.57 21.64 -5.81
CA LEU A 66 -6.76 20.50 -5.39
C LEU A 66 -7.26 19.90 -4.06
N ARG A 67 -7.55 20.78 -3.10
CA ARG A 67 -8.10 20.33 -1.81
C ARG A 67 -9.46 19.67 -1.96
N ARG A 68 -10.34 20.24 -2.78
CA ARG A 68 -11.68 19.68 -3.05
C ARG A 68 -11.57 18.29 -3.69
N GLN A 69 -10.63 18.11 -4.62
CA GLN A 69 -10.38 16.82 -5.25
C GLN A 69 -9.82 15.81 -4.24
N ARG A 70 -8.89 16.24 -3.38
CA ARG A 70 -8.34 15.40 -2.32
C ARG A 70 -9.42 14.95 -1.33
N LEU A 71 -10.24 15.86 -0.83
CA LEU A 71 -11.35 15.53 0.07
C LEU A 71 -12.36 14.56 -0.55
N ARG A 72 -12.70 14.75 -1.84
CA ARG A 72 -13.57 13.81 -2.56
C ARG A 72 -12.93 12.43 -2.68
N PHE A 73 -11.65 12.38 -2.96
CA PHE A 73 -10.92 11.12 -3.02
C PHE A 73 -10.89 10.42 -1.66
N GLU A 74 -10.59 11.14 -0.59
CA GLU A 74 -10.57 10.63 0.79
C GLU A 74 -11.97 10.15 1.25
N GLN A 75 -13.03 10.92 0.93
CA GLN A 75 -14.41 10.52 1.20
C GLN A 75 -14.81 9.26 0.42
N GLY A 76 -14.53 9.21 -0.87
CA GLY A 76 -14.82 8.03 -1.69
C GLY A 76 -14.07 6.79 -1.22
N ASP A 77 -12.83 6.94 -0.77
CA ASP A 77 -12.04 5.83 -0.20
C ASP A 77 -12.63 5.35 1.14
N ALA A 78 -13.08 6.28 2.00
CA ALA A 78 -13.75 5.95 3.27
C ALA A 78 -15.10 5.25 3.05
N GLU A 79 -15.92 5.73 2.11
CA GLU A 79 -17.20 5.10 1.74
C GLU A 79 -16.98 3.69 1.18
N LEU A 80 -15.98 3.52 0.30
CA LEU A 80 -15.61 2.22 -0.24
C LEU A 80 -15.16 1.26 0.88
N LYS A 81 -14.35 1.72 1.84
CA LYS A 81 -13.92 0.92 3.00
C LYS A 81 -15.11 0.46 3.85
N ASN A 82 -16.02 1.36 4.14
CA ASN A 82 -17.22 1.06 4.91
C ASN A 82 -18.12 0.04 4.18
N ALA A 83 -18.35 0.23 2.88
CA ALA A 83 -19.11 -0.70 2.05
C ALA A 83 -18.45 -2.09 2.02
N ILE A 84 -17.13 -2.16 1.85
CA ILE A 84 -16.36 -3.41 1.86
C ILE A 84 -16.47 -4.13 3.22
N THR A 85 -16.40 -3.40 4.33
CA THR A 85 -16.56 -3.96 5.68
C THR A 85 -17.94 -4.58 5.85
N SER A 86 -18.99 -3.83 5.48
CA SER A 86 -20.38 -4.29 5.56
C SER A 86 -20.61 -5.52 4.70
N ILE A 87 -20.22 -5.48 3.42
CA ILE A 87 -20.38 -6.60 2.48
C ILE A 87 -19.63 -7.84 2.99
N SER A 88 -18.42 -7.67 3.54
CA SER A 88 -17.64 -8.79 4.07
C SER A 88 -18.31 -9.46 5.26
N HIS A 89 -18.91 -8.68 6.15
CA HIS A 89 -19.69 -9.19 7.26
C HIS A 89 -20.94 -9.93 6.77
N ASP A 90 -21.67 -9.31 5.84
CA ASP A 90 -22.93 -9.84 5.31
C ASP A 90 -22.74 -11.10 4.44
N LEU A 91 -21.56 -11.25 3.82
CA LEU A 91 -21.17 -12.48 3.12
C LEU A 91 -20.75 -13.61 4.07
N ARG A 92 -20.07 -13.29 5.18
CA ARG A 92 -19.58 -14.31 6.12
C ARG A 92 -20.71 -15.11 6.75
N THR A 93 -21.81 -14.46 7.14
CA THR A 93 -22.94 -15.07 7.83
C THR A 93 -23.60 -16.18 6.99
N PRO A 94 -24.09 -15.93 5.74
CA PRO A 94 -24.70 -16.97 4.91
C PRO A 94 -23.69 -18.06 4.52
N LEU A 95 -22.41 -17.70 4.27
CA LEU A 95 -21.38 -18.69 3.95
C LEU A 95 -21.12 -19.65 5.09
N THR A 96 -21.11 -19.17 6.34
CA THR A 96 -20.99 -20.03 7.53
C THR A 96 -22.18 -20.96 7.66
N ALA A 97 -23.41 -20.48 7.41
CA ALA A 97 -24.61 -21.30 7.44
C ALA A 97 -24.58 -22.39 6.34
N ILE A 98 -24.24 -22.03 5.11
CA ILE A 98 -24.14 -22.98 3.99
C ILE A 98 -23.04 -24.03 4.27
N SER A 99 -21.87 -23.63 4.81
CA SER A 99 -20.84 -24.59 5.22
C SER A 99 -21.39 -25.60 6.25
N GLY A 100 -22.13 -25.12 7.25
CA GLY A 100 -22.74 -26.00 8.25
C GLY A 100 -23.76 -27.00 7.68
N TYR A 101 -24.58 -26.57 6.68
CA TYR A 101 -25.49 -27.47 6.01
C TYR A 101 -24.77 -28.49 5.12
N LEU A 102 -23.68 -28.12 4.49
CA LEU A 102 -22.84 -29.05 3.71
C LEU A 102 -22.21 -30.09 4.61
N ASP A 103 -21.66 -29.69 5.77
CA ASP A 103 -21.11 -30.62 6.77
C ASP A 103 -22.14 -31.63 7.26
N LEU A 104 -23.42 -31.20 7.37
CA LEU A 104 -24.53 -32.12 7.71
C LEU A 104 -24.85 -33.10 6.56
N LEU A 105 -24.87 -32.61 5.31
CA LEU A 105 -25.10 -33.42 4.13
C LEU A 105 -23.99 -34.44 3.88
N GLU A 106 -22.73 -34.10 4.17
CA GLU A 106 -21.61 -35.03 4.05
C GLU A 106 -21.69 -36.24 5.02
N ARG A 107 -22.46 -36.08 6.11
CA ARG A 107 -22.68 -37.15 7.10
C ARG A 107 -23.83 -38.10 6.74
N GLU A 108 -24.66 -37.69 5.76
CA GLU A 108 -25.77 -38.51 5.28
C GLU A 108 -25.31 -39.49 4.20
N GLU A 109 -25.97 -40.65 4.05
CA GLU A 109 -25.71 -41.59 2.96
C GLU A 109 -26.09 -40.96 1.61
N THR A 110 -25.14 -40.42 0.88
CA THR A 110 -25.36 -39.79 -0.42
C THR A 110 -24.82 -40.67 -1.57
N SER A 111 -25.39 -40.52 -2.76
CA SER A 111 -24.84 -41.16 -3.95
C SER A 111 -23.43 -40.59 -4.24
N ASN A 112 -22.55 -41.38 -4.88
CA ASN A 112 -21.22 -40.96 -5.24
C ASN A 112 -21.17 -39.64 -6.06
N GLU A 113 -22.17 -39.40 -6.90
CA GLU A 113 -22.28 -38.14 -7.66
C GLU A 113 -22.68 -36.97 -6.77
N ALA A 114 -23.62 -37.15 -5.87
CA ALA A 114 -24.03 -36.14 -4.91
C ALA A 114 -22.88 -35.75 -3.99
N GLY A 115 -22.10 -36.72 -3.46
CA GLY A 115 -20.89 -36.46 -2.69
C GLY A 115 -19.84 -35.66 -3.45
N ARG A 116 -19.65 -35.95 -4.75
CA ARG A 116 -18.74 -35.15 -5.59
C ARG A 116 -19.21 -33.70 -5.76
N TYR A 117 -20.51 -33.45 -5.95
CA TYR A 117 -21.05 -32.09 -6.06
C TYR A 117 -20.98 -31.33 -4.75
N ILE A 118 -21.28 -31.99 -3.62
CA ILE A 118 -21.12 -31.41 -2.28
C ILE A 118 -19.68 -30.97 -2.07
N GLY A 119 -18.68 -31.80 -2.39
CA GLY A 119 -17.26 -31.45 -2.28
C GLY A 119 -16.85 -30.25 -3.16
N ILE A 120 -17.43 -30.15 -4.37
CA ILE A 120 -17.19 -28.97 -5.23
C ILE A 120 -17.79 -27.71 -4.60
N ILE A 121 -19.01 -27.78 -4.08
CA ILE A 121 -19.68 -26.64 -3.45
C ILE A 121 -18.95 -26.23 -2.18
N ALA A 122 -18.58 -27.17 -1.31
CA ALA A 122 -17.78 -26.93 -0.10
C ALA A 122 -16.48 -26.18 -0.40
N ASN A 123 -15.75 -26.62 -1.42
CA ASN A 123 -14.53 -25.94 -1.85
C ASN A 123 -14.79 -24.49 -2.34
N ARG A 124 -15.87 -24.26 -3.08
CA ARG A 124 -16.24 -22.91 -3.55
C ARG A 124 -16.62 -21.98 -2.42
N ILE A 125 -17.31 -22.49 -1.41
CA ILE A 125 -17.69 -21.74 -0.22
C ILE A 125 -16.46 -21.38 0.59
N GLU A 126 -15.50 -22.28 0.75
CA GLU A 126 -14.26 -21.99 1.46
C GLU A 126 -13.45 -20.88 0.75
N VAL A 127 -13.41 -20.89 -0.59
CA VAL A 127 -12.82 -19.79 -1.37
C VAL A 127 -13.53 -18.46 -1.12
N LEU A 128 -14.88 -18.44 -1.12
CA LEU A 128 -15.66 -17.23 -0.84
C LEU A 128 -15.44 -16.71 0.58
N LYS A 129 -15.37 -17.62 1.56
CA LYS A 129 -15.07 -17.28 2.96
C LYS A 129 -13.68 -16.65 3.12
N GLN A 130 -12.68 -17.17 2.43
CA GLN A 130 -11.33 -16.59 2.40
C GLN A 130 -11.35 -15.19 1.76
N LEU A 131 -12.06 -15.01 0.63
CA LEU A 131 -12.24 -13.71 -0.02
C LEU A 131 -12.86 -12.67 0.92
N ALA A 132 -13.98 -13.03 1.58
CA ALA A 132 -14.65 -12.15 2.54
C ALA A 132 -13.74 -11.77 3.71
N ASN A 133 -12.96 -12.73 4.23
CA ASN A 133 -12.00 -12.47 5.31
C ASN A 133 -10.83 -11.57 4.87
N GLU A 134 -10.30 -11.74 3.67
CA GLU A 134 -9.24 -10.87 3.16
C GLU A 134 -9.76 -9.44 2.93
N LEU A 135 -10.98 -9.32 2.41
CA LEU A 135 -11.63 -8.03 2.20
C LEU A 135 -11.88 -7.30 3.53
N PHE A 136 -12.37 -8.01 4.56
CA PHE A 136 -12.50 -7.46 5.91
C PHE A 136 -11.15 -6.99 6.48
N LYS A 137 -10.12 -7.83 6.39
CA LYS A 137 -8.76 -7.49 6.85
C LYS A 137 -8.19 -6.28 6.10
N TYR A 138 -8.47 -6.17 4.81
CA TYR A 138 -8.09 -5.00 4.01
C TYR A 138 -8.77 -3.73 4.54
N SER A 139 -10.08 -3.78 4.78
CA SER A 139 -10.85 -2.66 5.32
C SER A 139 -10.33 -2.18 6.67
N VAL A 140 -10.03 -3.12 7.59
CA VAL A 140 -9.46 -2.79 8.90
C VAL A 140 -8.11 -2.08 8.77
N ILE A 141 -7.20 -2.60 7.95
CA ILE A 141 -5.84 -2.03 7.78
C ILE A 141 -5.85 -0.66 7.13
N THR A 142 -6.84 -0.41 6.27
CA THR A 142 -6.99 0.89 5.60
C THR A 142 -7.82 1.90 6.41
N SER A 143 -8.32 1.52 7.58
CA SER A 143 -9.04 2.43 8.49
C SER A 143 -8.10 3.50 9.02
N PRO A 144 -8.54 4.78 9.14
CA PRO A 144 -7.75 5.87 9.74
C PRO A 144 -7.34 5.59 11.19
N ASP A 145 -8.15 4.79 11.90
CA ASP A 145 -7.92 4.43 13.30
C ASP A 145 -6.96 3.24 13.47
N TYR A 146 -6.51 2.64 12.36
CA TYR A 146 -5.61 1.49 12.43
C TYR A 146 -4.19 1.95 12.74
N ASN A 147 -3.78 1.78 14.00
CA ASN A 147 -2.46 2.14 14.48
C ASN A 147 -1.61 0.89 14.73
N LEU A 148 -0.42 0.85 14.15
CA LEU A 148 0.57 -0.19 14.40
C LEU A 148 1.44 0.19 15.61
N THR A 149 1.50 -0.68 16.62
CA THR A 149 2.49 -0.57 17.67
C THR A 149 3.85 -0.99 17.14
N MET A 150 4.78 -0.06 17.06
CA MET A 150 6.14 -0.30 16.58
C MET A 150 7.01 -0.80 17.72
N GLU A 151 7.87 -1.77 17.45
CA GLU A 151 8.80 -2.38 18.41
C GLU A 151 10.14 -2.71 17.74
N TRP A 152 11.17 -2.92 18.51
CA TRP A 152 12.49 -3.28 18.04
C TRP A 152 12.54 -4.78 17.72
N VAL A 153 12.47 -5.12 16.44
CA VAL A 153 12.26 -6.50 15.95
C VAL A 153 13.47 -7.00 15.18
N SER A 154 13.89 -8.24 15.44
CA SER A 154 14.85 -8.96 14.60
C SER A 154 14.19 -9.42 13.31
N LEU A 155 14.63 -8.88 12.18
CA LEU A 155 14.16 -9.28 10.85
C LEU A 155 14.46 -10.74 10.55
N ASN A 156 15.65 -11.25 10.98
CA ASN A 156 16.05 -12.65 10.83
C ASN A 156 15.01 -13.57 11.49
N ALA A 157 14.68 -13.33 12.76
CA ALA A 157 13.77 -14.17 13.51
C ALA A 157 12.36 -14.23 12.88
N VAL A 158 11.81 -13.06 12.47
CA VAL A 158 10.49 -13.04 11.82
C VAL A 158 10.51 -13.73 10.46
N LEU A 159 11.61 -13.61 9.72
CA LEU A 159 11.76 -14.28 8.44
C LEU A 159 11.83 -15.79 8.60
N GLU A 160 12.66 -16.28 9.52
CA GLU A 160 12.78 -17.73 9.85
C GLU A 160 11.44 -18.33 10.27
N GLU A 161 10.73 -17.69 11.19
CA GLU A 161 9.41 -18.11 11.63
C GLU A 161 8.39 -18.14 10.49
N SER A 162 8.41 -17.11 9.64
CA SER A 162 7.51 -17.04 8.49
C SER A 162 7.76 -18.15 7.50
N VAL A 163 9.03 -18.45 7.16
CA VAL A 163 9.37 -19.55 6.27
C VAL A 163 9.03 -20.91 6.89
N ALA A 164 9.34 -21.10 8.18
CA ALA A 164 9.00 -22.32 8.90
C ALA A 164 7.49 -22.59 8.90
N GLY A 165 6.67 -21.54 9.05
CA GLY A 165 5.20 -21.65 8.98
C GLY A 165 4.67 -22.13 7.63
N TYR A 166 5.43 -21.95 6.55
CA TYR A 166 5.07 -22.40 5.20
C TYR A 166 5.77 -23.69 4.77
N TYR A 167 6.57 -24.34 5.64
CA TYR A 167 7.36 -25.51 5.29
C TYR A 167 6.56 -26.63 4.61
N ALA A 168 5.43 -27.03 5.18
CA ALA A 168 4.58 -28.07 4.62
C ALA A 168 4.00 -27.70 3.24
N ALA A 169 3.64 -26.42 3.04
CA ALA A 169 3.10 -25.94 1.77
C ALA A 169 4.18 -25.86 0.68
N LEU A 170 5.38 -25.43 1.03
CA LEU A 170 6.56 -25.40 0.15
C LEU A 170 6.93 -26.81 -0.26
N GLN A 171 7.03 -27.74 0.69
CA GLN A 171 7.35 -29.15 0.44
C GLN A 171 6.31 -29.82 -0.49
N LYS A 172 5.00 -29.57 -0.26
CA LYS A 172 3.92 -30.08 -1.12
C LYS A 172 4.05 -29.62 -2.56
N LYS A 173 4.64 -28.44 -2.79
CA LYS A 173 4.89 -27.86 -4.12
C LYS A 173 6.28 -28.22 -4.69
N GLY A 174 7.11 -28.93 -3.95
CA GLY A 174 8.48 -29.25 -4.34
C GLY A 174 9.42 -28.04 -4.34
N ILE A 175 9.06 -26.96 -3.63
CA ILE A 175 9.89 -25.76 -3.53
C ILE A 175 10.80 -25.87 -2.33
N VAL A 176 12.12 -25.82 -2.60
CA VAL A 176 13.15 -25.70 -1.56
C VAL A 176 13.65 -24.26 -1.58
N PRO A 177 13.27 -23.42 -0.58
CA PRO A 177 13.69 -22.02 -0.60
C PRO A 177 15.20 -21.90 -0.33
N GLU A 178 15.87 -21.08 -1.13
CA GLU A 178 17.25 -20.66 -0.87
C GLU A 178 17.22 -19.40 -0.01
N ILE A 179 17.79 -19.49 1.21
CA ILE A 179 17.74 -18.39 2.17
C ILE A 179 19.16 -17.93 2.46
N SER A 180 19.42 -16.63 2.21
CA SER A 180 20.69 -15.98 2.52
C SER A 180 20.45 -14.85 3.51
N MET A 181 21.07 -14.94 4.68
CA MET A 181 20.95 -13.94 5.76
C MET A 181 22.32 -13.67 6.39
N PRO A 182 22.58 -12.46 6.88
CA PRO A 182 23.79 -12.19 7.63
C PRO A 182 23.80 -12.98 8.94
N PRO A 183 24.99 -13.39 9.43
CA PRO A 183 25.12 -14.11 10.71
C PRO A 183 24.73 -13.25 11.91
N THR A 184 24.84 -11.92 11.76
CA THR A 184 24.44 -10.95 12.79
C THR A 184 22.98 -10.60 12.59
N ALA A 185 22.18 -10.62 13.67
CA ALA A 185 20.77 -10.25 13.60
C ALA A 185 20.59 -8.78 13.21
N VAL A 186 19.75 -8.54 12.23
CA VAL A 186 19.39 -7.21 11.73
C VAL A 186 18.08 -6.78 12.40
N TYR A 187 18.09 -5.62 13.04
CA TYR A 187 16.94 -5.09 13.76
C TYR A 187 16.35 -3.86 13.09
N ARG A 188 15.02 -3.71 13.17
CA ARG A 188 14.30 -2.50 12.73
C ARG A 188 13.13 -2.22 13.67
N THR A 189 12.75 -0.94 13.75
CA THR A 189 11.54 -0.51 14.48
C THR A 189 10.33 -0.70 13.57
N VAL A 190 9.62 -1.83 13.74
CA VAL A 190 8.49 -2.26 12.93
C VAL A 190 7.43 -2.93 13.80
N ASN A 191 6.25 -3.19 13.25
CA ASN A 191 5.27 -4.06 13.90
C ASN A 191 5.50 -5.51 13.48
N ARG A 192 5.79 -6.41 14.45
CA ARG A 192 6.10 -7.82 14.20
C ARG A 192 4.98 -8.55 13.44
N ALA A 193 3.72 -8.35 13.83
CA ALA A 193 2.58 -9.03 13.20
C ALA A 193 2.36 -8.55 11.76
N ALA A 194 2.48 -7.25 11.50
CA ALA A 194 2.39 -6.68 10.16
C ALA A 194 3.52 -7.17 9.25
N LEU A 195 4.75 -7.25 9.78
CA LEU A 195 5.91 -7.77 9.07
C LEU A 195 5.73 -9.27 8.73
N SER A 196 5.35 -10.10 9.69
CA SER A 196 5.07 -11.52 9.49
C SER A 196 3.98 -11.73 8.44
N ARG A 197 2.93 -10.90 8.45
CA ARG A 197 1.87 -10.94 7.45
C ARG A 197 2.37 -10.56 6.06
N THR A 198 3.23 -9.56 5.96
CA THR A 198 3.87 -9.17 4.70
C THR A 198 4.69 -10.32 4.13
N PHE A 199 5.53 -10.96 4.93
CA PHE A 199 6.31 -12.13 4.50
C PHE A 199 5.41 -13.31 4.09
N SER A 200 4.37 -13.58 4.87
CA SER A 200 3.37 -14.61 4.55
C SER A 200 2.72 -14.39 3.18
N ASN A 201 2.36 -13.17 2.85
CA ASN A 201 1.80 -12.82 1.54
C ASN A 201 2.81 -13.08 0.41
N LEU A 202 4.09 -12.70 0.60
CA LEU A 202 5.13 -12.89 -0.41
C LEU A 202 5.47 -14.36 -0.62
N ILE A 203 5.64 -15.14 0.46
CA ILE A 203 5.86 -16.58 0.40
C ILE A 203 4.66 -17.29 -0.25
N GLY A 204 3.44 -16.92 0.16
CA GLY A 204 2.21 -17.46 -0.42
C GLY A 204 2.08 -17.17 -1.92
N ASN A 205 2.51 -16.00 -2.38
CA ASN A 205 2.56 -15.67 -3.80
C ASN A 205 3.60 -16.52 -4.55
N ALA A 206 4.81 -16.70 -4.00
CA ALA A 206 5.82 -17.56 -4.60
C ALA A 206 5.31 -19.01 -4.72
N ILE A 207 4.66 -19.57 -3.70
CA ILE A 207 4.05 -20.91 -3.74
C ILE A 207 2.99 -21.04 -4.83
N LYS A 208 2.25 -19.97 -5.11
CA LYS A 208 1.15 -19.98 -6.10
C LYS A 208 1.65 -19.78 -7.53
N TYR A 209 2.65 -18.93 -7.73
CA TYR A 209 2.97 -18.35 -9.05
C TYR A 209 4.41 -18.59 -9.51
N SER A 210 5.31 -19.09 -8.65
CA SER A 210 6.67 -19.44 -9.08
C SER A 210 6.69 -20.71 -9.94
N ASN A 211 7.75 -20.87 -10.68
CA ASN A 211 8.04 -22.11 -11.41
C ASN A 211 8.79 -23.16 -10.55
N GLY A 212 8.51 -23.19 -9.24
CA GLY A 212 9.10 -24.15 -8.32
C GLY A 212 10.34 -23.65 -7.58
N ASP A 213 10.62 -22.37 -7.63
CA ASP A 213 11.77 -21.74 -6.96
C ASP A 213 11.34 -20.59 -6.02
N LEU A 214 12.15 -20.34 -5.00
CA LEU A 214 12.03 -19.19 -4.12
C LEU A 214 13.40 -18.88 -3.51
N ASN A 215 13.89 -17.66 -3.76
CA ASN A 215 15.10 -17.15 -3.14
C ASN A 215 14.73 -15.99 -2.20
N ILE A 216 15.25 -16.02 -0.98
CA ILE A 216 15.03 -14.99 0.02
C ILE A 216 16.37 -14.47 0.50
N THR A 217 16.60 -13.19 0.39
CA THR A 217 17.86 -12.55 0.83
C THR A 217 17.55 -11.45 1.81
N LEU A 218 18.11 -11.52 3.02
CA LEU A 218 18.17 -10.41 3.96
C LEU A 218 19.60 -9.83 3.90
N LYS A 219 19.74 -8.55 3.62
CA LYS A 219 21.03 -7.84 3.61
C LYS A 219 21.31 -7.21 4.97
N GLU A 220 22.59 -6.94 5.26
CA GLU A 220 23.00 -6.20 6.47
C GLU A 220 22.35 -4.80 6.57
N THR A 221 22.03 -4.20 5.42
CA THR A 221 21.30 -2.93 5.33
C THR A 221 19.84 -3.02 5.78
N GLY A 222 19.32 -4.23 6.07
CA GLY A 222 17.91 -4.48 6.39
C GLY A 222 17.00 -4.54 5.17
N GLU A 223 17.54 -4.55 3.96
CA GLU A 223 16.78 -4.84 2.75
C GLU A 223 16.47 -6.35 2.69
N ILE A 224 15.21 -6.68 2.42
CA ILE A 224 14.74 -8.04 2.28
C ILE A 224 14.22 -8.24 0.86
N VAL A 225 14.75 -9.22 0.14
CA VAL A 225 14.38 -9.51 -1.24
C VAL A 225 13.80 -10.91 -1.34
N PHE A 226 12.59 -11.01 -1.87
CA PHE A 226 11.95 -12.27 -2.28
C PHE A 226 11.99 -12.37 -3.80
N SER A 227 12.58 -13.41 -4.34
CA SER A 227 12.63 -13.56 -5.79
C SER A 227 12.32 -14.99 -6.24
N ASN A 228 11.62 -15.10 -7.36
CA ASN A 228 11.23 -16.36 -7.98
C ASN A 228 11.07 -16.21 -9.49
N THR A 229 11.17 -17.30 -10.21
CA THR A 229 10.85 -17.35 -11.64
C THR A 229 9.34 -17.22 -11.84
N ALA A 230 8.93 -16.31 -12.73
CA ALA A 230 7.52 -16.01 -13.01
C ALA A 230 7.30 -15.88 -14.54
N PRO A 231 7.29 -17.00 -15.27
CA PRO A 231 7.31 -17.00 -16.76
C PRO A 231 6.06 -16.40 -17.40
N GLU A 232 4.95 -16.36 -16.68
CA GLU A 232 3.68 -15.80 -17.16
C GLU A 232 3.55 -14.28 -16.92
N LEU A 233 4.54 -13.67 -16.26
CA LEU A 233 4.51 -12.27 -15.93
C LEU A 233 5.21 -11.43 -17.01
N SER A 234 4.64 -10.27 -17.34
CA SER A 234 5.24 -9.26 -18.22
C SER A 234 5.65 -8.01 -17.45
N GLU A 235 6.58 -7.22 -18.00
CA GLU A 235 7.04 -5.95 -17.38
C GLU A 235 5.88 -4.99 -17.10
N VAL A 236 4.92 -4.85 -18.03
CA VAL A 236 3.73 -4.01 -17.86
C VAL A 236 2.84 -4.47 -16.70
N GLN A 237 2.78 -5.77 -16.44
CA GLN A 237 2.00 -6.32 -15.35
C GLN A 237 2.66 -6.09 -13.99
N VAL A 238 3.98 -5.98 -13.93
CA VAL A 238 4.73 -5.75 -12.69
C VAL A 238 4.39 -4.40 -12.06
N GLU A 239 4.21 -3.35 -12.84
CA GLU A 239 3.81 -2.03 -12.37
C GLU A 239 2.49 -2.06 -11.60
N ARG A 240 1.60 -3.01 -11.96
CA ARG A 240 0.27 -3.16 -11.39
C ARG A 240 0.17 -4.21 -10.28
N LEU A 241 1.26 -4.91 -9.93
CA LEU A 241 1.22 -5.98 -8.92
C LEU A 241 0.71 -5.54 -7.56
N PHE A 242 0.89 -4.27 -7.22
CA PHE A 242 0.41 -3.67 -5.97
C PHE A 242 -0.97 -3.03 -6.08
N ASP A 243 -1.59 -3.04 -7.28
CA ASP A 243 -2.95 -2.54 -7.46
C ASP A 243 -3.95 -3.44 -6.73
N ARG A 244 -4.99 -2.83 -6.20
CA ARG A 244 -6.08 -3.54 -5.50
C ARG A 244 -6.83 -4.43 -6.47
N PHE A 245 -7.11 -5.68 -6.07
CA PHE A 245 -7.85 -6.67 -6.86
C PHE A 245 -7.18 -7.07 -8.18
N TYR A 246 -5.94 -6.67 -8.41
CA TYR A 246 -5.21 -7.05 -9.59
C TYR A 246 -4.68 -8.48 -9.46
N THR A 247 -4.98 -9.30 -10.46
CA THR A 247 -4.46 -10.67 -10.60
C THR A 247 -4.06 -10.93 -12.04
N VAL A 248 -2.92 -11.57 -12.26
CA VAL A 248 -2.44 -11.94 -13.60
C VAL A 248 -3.26 -13.11 -14.15
N GLN A 249 -3.66 -14.03 -13.27
CA GLN A 249 -4.47 -15.19 -13.65
C GLN A 249 -5.93 -14.98 -13.26
N THR A 250 -6.83 -15.03 -14.23
CA THR A 250 -8.29 -14.87 -14.09
C THR A 250 -8.99 -16.04 -13.40
N ALA A 251 -8.30 -17.14 -13.10
CA ALA A 251 -8.90 -18.42 -12.69
C ALA A 251 -9.19 -18.54 -11.17
N GLY A 252 -9.61 -17.49 -10.48
CA GLY A 252 -10.25 -17.58 -9.16
C GLY A 252 -9.39 -18.11 -7.99
N LYS A 253 -8.07 -18.16 -8.14
CA LYS A 253 -7.16 -18.67 -7.09
C LYS A 253 -6.61 -17.59 -6.15
N SER A 254 -6.89 -16.32 -6.40
CA SER A 254 -6.33 -15.19 -5.65
C SER A 254 -7.26 -13.99 -5.65
N THR A 255 -7.28 -13.26 -4.54
CA THR A 255 -8.11 -12.07 -4.33
C THR A 255 -7.52 -10.80 -4.93
N GLY A 256 -6.22 -10.81 -5.28
CA GLY A 256 -5.49 -9.63 -5.69
C GLY A 256 -5.27 -8.59 -4.56
N LEU A 257 -5.51 -8.98 -3.29
CA LEU A 257 -5.34 -8.09 -2.14
C LEU A 257 -4.02 -8.31 -1.39
N GLY A 258 -3.37 -9.46 -1.54
CA GLY A 258 -2.19 -9.81 -0.74
C GLY A 258 -1.04 -8.81 -0.90
N LEU A 259 -0.65 -8.46 -2.13
CA LEU A 259 0.45 -7.51 -2.38
C LEU A 259 0.06 -6.07 -2.05
N SER A 260 -1.18 -5.64 -2.32
CA SER A 260 -1.65 -4.32 -1.92
C SER A 260 -1.68 -4.14 -0.40
N ILE A 261 -2.08 -5.18 0.35
CA ILE A 261 -1.98 -5.21 1.82
C ILE A 261 -0.51 -5.12 2.27
N SER A 262 0.39 -5.87 1.64
CA SER A 262 1.81 -5.84 1.96
C SER A 262 2.41 -4.45 1.76
N ARG A 263 2.01 -3.76 0.69
CA ARG A 263 2.42 -2.37 0.43
C ARG A 263 1.92 -1.42 1.52
N ILE A 264 0.63 -1.47 1.85
CA ILE A 264 0.04 -0.62 2.89
C ILE A 264 0.73 -0.83 4.23
N LEU A 265 0.90 -2.09 4.67
CA LEU A 265 1.57 -2.41 5.94
C LEU A 265 3.03 -1.95 5.95
N THR A 266 3.75 -2.13 4.84
CA THR A 266 5.14 -1.68 4.74
C THR A 266 5.24 -0.16 4.82
N GLU A 267 4.38 0.58 4.11
CA GLU A 267 4.32 2.04 4.15
C GLU A 267 3.93 2.58 5.53
N GLN A 268 2.99 1.92 6.23
CA GLN A 268 2.62 2.26 7.62
C GLN A 268 3.77 2.02 8.62
N MET A 269 4.69 1.12 8.31
CA MET A 269 5.93 0.89 9.07
C MET A 269 7.09 1.79 8.59
N ASN A 270 6.82 2.87 7.85
CA ASN A 270 7.81 3.78 7.25
C ASN A 270 8.81 3.07 6.33
N GLY A 271 8.43 1.95 5.74
CA GLY A 271 9.20 1.21 4.75
C GLY A 271 8.76 1.49 3.32
N ARG A 272 9.50 0.91 2.40
CA ARG A 272 9.18 0.89 0.96
C ARG A 272 9.17 -0.55 0.47
N ILE A 273 8.19 -0.90 -0.37
CA ILE A 273 8.15 -2.16 -1.10
C ILE A 273 8.15 -1.86 -2.60
N THR A 274 8.97 -2.58 -3.36
CA THR A 274 9.09 -2.44 -4.81
C THR A 274 9.11 -3.81 -5.47
N ALA A 275 8.69 -3.87 -6.73
CA ALA A 275 8.80 -5.06 -7.56
C ALA A 275 9.63 -4.73 -8.79
N ASP A 276 10.47 -5.66 -9.18
CA ASP A 276 11.33 -5.59 -10.33
C ASP A 276 11.27 -6.91 -11.11
N PHE A 277 11.38 -6.85 -12.44
CA PHE A 277 11.24 -8.02 -13.28
C PHE A 277 12.30 -8.03 -14.37
N HIS A 278 13.20 -8.98 -14.32
CA HIS A 278 14.27 -9.14 -15.29
C HIS A 278 14.45 -10.61 -15.66
N ASN A 279 14.55 -10.88 -16.96
CA ASN A 279 14.85 -12.22 -17.49
C ASN A 279 13.90 -13.32 -16.94
N GLY A 280 12.60 -13.03 -16.84
CA GLY A 280 11.61 -13.99 -16.35
C GLY A 280 11.62 -14.18 -14.83
N LYS A 281 12.39 -13.39 -14.08
CA LYS A 281 12.49 -13.44 -12.62
C LYS A 281 11.84 -12.21 -12.00
N LEU A 282 10.87 -12.44 -11.12
CA LEU A 282 10.25 -11.42 -10.28
C LEU A 282 11.07 -11.29 -9.00
N SER A 283 11.39 -10.05 -8.61
CA SER A 283 12.04 -9.71 -7.34
C SER A 283 11.22 -8.65 -6.61
N ILE A 284 10.78 -8.96 -5.39
CA ILE A 284 10.06 -8.01 -4.52
C ILE A 284 10.99 -7.66 -3.37
N SER A 285 11.33 -6.37 -3.28
CA SER A 285 12.26 -5.82 -2.28
C SER A 285 11.51 -5.00 -1.25
N ILE A 286 11.83 -5.21 0.03
CA ILE A 286 11.31 -4.44 1.16
C ILE A 286 12.49 -3.76 1.84
N GLN A 287 12.37 -2.46 2.10
CA GLN A 287 13.36 -1.66 2.81
C GLN A 287 12.69 -0.85 3.91
N PHE A 288 13.16 -0.94 5.13
CA PHE A 288 12.74 -0.09 6.24
C PHE A 288 13.76 1.00 6.52
N SER A 289 13.28 2.19 6.91
CA SER A 289 14.16 3.31 7.28
C SER A 289 14.96 2.98 8.54
N ASP A 290 16.24 3.35 8.55
CA ASP A 290 17.12 3.24 9.74
C ASP A 290 16.82 4.29 10.82
N LYS A 291 15.84 5.18 10.59
CA LYS A 291 15.51 6.24 11.55
C LYS A 291 14.80 5.65 12.77
N ILE A 292 15.50 5.70 13.90
CA ILE A 292 14.96 5.62 15.26
C ILE A 292 14.06 6.82 15.52
#